data_4370a47000402081653d5e0af59f706c
#
_entry.id   4370a47000402081653d5e0af59f706c
#
_cell.length_a   1.000
_cell.length_b   1.000
_cell.length_c   1.000
_cell.angle_alpha   90.00
_cell.angle_beta   90.00
_cell.angle_gamma   90.00
#
_symmetry.space_group_name_H-M   'P 1'
#
loop_
_entity.id
_entity.type
_entity.pdbx_description
1 polymer ?
#
loop_
_entity_poly.entity_id
_entity_poly.type
_entity_poly.pdbx_seq_one_letter_code
_entity_poly.pdbx_strand_id
1 'polypeptide(L)'
;MKKLSKIVLVLVFSLLILTGCSEETKFESGTTVDKNSDTTNATGTLLCSRGGKGLGDSAAELSYEVNYKKGYLTKVHSIEKVISEDSSILDQYEDAYKNIFKVYKDLKYYENTITRVDNSVTSDTTIDYSKIDMKKLEELESSSQSIIKNGKVSLSDWLTFASKVGTKCIEK
;
A
#
# COMPACT_ATOMS: atom_id res chain seq x y z
N MET A 1 -11.68 27.25 17.13
CA MET A 1 -11.78 25.83 16.71
C MET A 1 -10.81 25.64 15.55
N LYS A 2 -9.67 25.01 15.81
CA LYS A 2 -8.60 24.82 14.80
C LYS A 2 -9.04 23.70 13.85
N LYS A 3 -9.10 24.00 12.55
CA LYS A 3 -9.28 23.00 11.49
C LYS A 3 -8.08 22.03 11.55
N LEU A 4 -8.26 20.85 12.12
CA LEU A 4 -7.30 19.76 11.94
C LEU A 4 -7.26 19.44 10.44
N SER A 5 -6.10 19.69 9.86
CA SER A 5 -5.80 19.43 8.47
C SER A 5 -6.01 17.95 8.18
N LYS A 6 -6.88 17.66 7.21
CA LYS A 6 -7.17 16.31 6.72
C LYS A 6 -6.02 15.79 5.83
N ILE A 7 -4.88 15.51 6.45
CA ILE A 7 -3.73 14.89 5.79
C ILE A 7 -3.60 13.49 6.38
N VAL A 8 -4.46 12.58 5.99
CA VAL A 8 -4.50 11.28 6.67
C VAL A 8 -4.07 10.10 5.79
N LEU A 9 -4.15 10.18 4.47
CA LEU A 9 -3.96 8.95 3.70
C LEU A 9 -2.64 8.81 2.95
N VAL A 10 -1.95 9.91 2.71
CA VAL A 10 -0.59 9.85 2.13
C VAL A 10 0.43 9.35 3.15
N LEU A 11 0.08 9.36 4.43
CA LEU A 11 1.01 9.05 5.53
C LEU A 11 1.28 7.55 5.74
N VAL A 12 0.41 6.65 5.33
CA VAL A 12 0.71 5.19 5.48
C VAL A 12 1.90 4.82 4.62
N PHE A 13 1.93 5.36 3.40
CA PHE A 13 3.05 5.13 2.49
C PHE A 13 4.23 6.08 2.72
N SER A 14 4.02 7.22 3.38
CA SER A 14 5.10 8.18 3.63
C SER A 14 5.89 7.90 4.91
N LEU A 15 5.37 7.13 5.87
CA LEU A 15 6.14 6.67 7.02
C LEU A 15 7.29 5.72 6.62
N LEU A 16 7.18 5.08 5.44
CA LEU A 16 8.24 4.23 4.88
C LEU A 16 9.17 4.98 3.89
N ILE A 17 8.93 6.26 3.60
CA ILE A 17 9.84 7.08 2.77
C ILE A 17 10.94 7.64 3.66
N LEU A 18 11.71 6.80 4.29
CA LEU A 18 12.99 7.21 4.82
C LEU A 18 14.08 6.66 3.90
N THR A 19 14.79 7.59 3.32
CA THR A 19 15.98 7.45 2.50
C THR A 19 16.87 6.28 2.93
N GLY A 20 16.72 5.13 2.29
CA GLY A 20 17.59 3.98 2.49
C GLY A 20 17.64 3.20 1.19
N CYS A 21 18.85 2.78 0.78
CA CYS A 21 19.04 1.87 -0.33
C CYS A 21 18.07 0.69 -0.19
N SER A 22 17.22 0.48 -1.20
CA SER A 22 16.38 -0.70 -1.25
C SER A 22 17.27 -1.93 -1.38
N GLU A 23 17.22 -2.84 -0.41
CA GLU A 23 17.77 -4.17 -0.63
C GLU A 23 16.99 -4.83 -1.77
N GLU A 24 17.71 -5.49 -2.67
CA GLU A 24 17.09 -6.17 -3.80
C GLU A 24 16.25 -7.33 -3.28
N THR A 25 14.93 -7.17 -3.33
CA THR A 25 14.03 -8.31 -3.17
C THR A 25 14.23 -9.24 -4.38
N LYS A 26 14.69 -10.47 -4.11
CA LYS A 26 14.80 -11.49 -5.15
C LYS A 26 13.42 -12.01 -5.49
N PHE A 27 12.91 -11.65 -6.65
CA PHE A 27 11.76 -12.33 -7.24
C PHE A 27 12.23 -13.63 -7.91
N GLU A 28 11.53 -14.72 -7.64
CA GLU A 28 11.62 -15.91 -8.47
C GLU A 28 10.92 -15.59 -9.80
N SER A 29 11.64 -15.68 -10.89
CA SER A 29 11.30 -15.49 -12.31
C SER A 29 9.93 -14.85 -12.64
N GLY A 30 9.95 -13.70 -13.32
CA GLY A 30 8.77 -13.00 -13.84
C GLY A 30 9.16 -11.82 -14.72
N THR A 31 8.26 -11.39 -15.60
CA THR A 31 8.50 -10.20 -16.42
C THR A 31 8.29 -8.96 -15.57
N THR A 32 9.31 -8.10 -15.48
CA THR A 32 9.19 -6.81 -14.79
C THR A 32 8.17 -5.92 -15.49
N VAL A 33 7.24 -5.38 -14.70
CA VAL A 33 6.24 -4.43 -15.16
C VAL A 33 6.45 -3.11 -14.42
N ASP A 34 6.58 -2.03 -15.16
CA ASP A 34 6.83 -0.70 -14.61
C ASP A 34 5.83 0.33 -15.16
N LYS A 35 5.98 1.59 -14.73
CA LYS A 35 5.13 2.71 -15.15
C LYS A 35 5.12 2.99 -16.67
N ASN A 36 6.10 2.46 -17.42
CA ASN A 36 6.20 2.66 -18.86
C ASN A 36 5.58 1.48 -19.64
N SER A 37 5.16 0.42 -18.95
CA SER A 37 4.53 -0.74 -19.56
C SER A 37 3.17 -0.38 -20.15
N ASP A 38 2.83 -0.93 -21.34
CA ASP A 38 1.48 -0.78 -21.88
C ASP A 38 0.48 -1.59 -21.05
N THR A 39 -0.33 -0.86 -20.29
CA THR A 39 -1.34 -1.43 -19.41
C THR A 39 -2.76 -1.34 -19.98
N THR A 40 -2.91 -0.79 -21.18
CA THR A 40 -4.20 -0.60 -21.84
C THR A 40 -4.85 -1.95 -22.11
N ASN A 41 -6.05 -2.18 -21.59
CA ASN A 41 -6.77 -3.44 -21.67
C ASN A 41 -6.09 -4.68 -21.05
N ALA A 42 -4.96 -4.51 -20.36
CA ALA A 42 -4.26 -5.59 -19.69
C ALA A 42 -5.15 -6.25 -18.61
N THR A 43 -4.98 -7.56 -18.43
CA THR A 43 -5.67 -8.35 -17.39
C THR A 43 -4.69 -9.35 -16.82
N GLY A 44 -4.55 -9.41 -15.50
CA GLY A 44 -3.59 -10.30 -14.86
C GLY A 44 -3.44 -10.01 -13.37
N THR A 45 -2.31 -10.44 -12.84
CA THR A 45 -1.91 -10.23 -11.45
C THR A 45 -0.46 -9.78 -11.40
N LEU A 46 -0.18 -8.73 -10.63
CA LEU A 46 1.18 -8.33 -10.31
C LEU A 46 1.53 -8.75 -8.89
N LEU A 47 2.78 -9.15 -8.70
CA LEU A 47 3.42 -9.23 -7.40
C LEU A 47 4.42 -8.09 -7.31
N CYS A 48 4.24 -7.23 -6.32
CA CYS A 48 5.09 -6.07 -6.10
C CYS A 48 5.67 -6.14 -4.69
N SER A 49 6.95 -5.83 -4.53
CA SER A 49 7.54 -5.80 -3.21
C SER A 49 8.70 -4.82 -3.10
N ARG A 50 9.02 -4.46 -1.88
CA ARG A 50 10.26 -3.82 -1.47
C ARG A 50 10.60 -4.18 -0.03
N GLY A 51 11.90 -4.18 0.28
CA GLY A 51 12.42 -4.12 1.63
C GLY A 51 13.19 -2.82 1.86
N GLY A 52 13.45 -2.47 3.10
CA GLY A 52 14.24 -1.29 3.42
C GLY A 52 14.31 -1.00 4.91
N LYS A 53 14.94 0.12 5.26
CA LYS A 53 14.95 0.62 6.62
C LYS A 53 13.64 1.32 6.94
N GLY A 54 13.16 1.10 8.15
CA GLY A 54 12.06 1.84 8.75
C GLY A 54 12.54 2.96 9.67
N LEU A 55 11.74 3.29 10.68
CA LEU A 55 12.09 4.29 11.68
C LEU A 55 13.19 3.74 12.62
N GLY A 56 14.20 4.53 12.93
CA GLY A 56 15.34 4.11 13.77
C GLY A 56 16.08 2.92 13.15
N ASP A 57 16.29 1.87 13.95
CA ASP A 57 16.97 0.64 13.53
C ASP A 57 15.99 -0.45 13.05
N SER A 58 14.74 -0.08 12.75
CA SER A 58 13.77 -1.05 12.25
C SER A 58 14.01 -1.39 10.78
N ALA A 59 13.61 -2.61 10.39
CA ALA A 59 13.44 -3.02 9.01
C ALA A 59 11.95 -2.95 8.64
N ALA A 60 11.68 -2.62 7.38
CA ALA A 60 10.33 -2.59 6.83
C ALA A 60 10.25 -3.40 5.54
N GLU A 61 9.23 -4.24 5.45
CA GLU A 61 8.93 -5.05 4.27
C GLU A 61 7.53 -4.69 3.78
N LEU A 62 7.38 -4.54 2.47
CA LEU A 62 6.12 -4.22 1.84
C LEU A 62 5.91 -5.13 0.63
N SER A 63 4.76 -5.77 0.56
CA SER A 63 4.36 -6.58 -0.58
C SER A 63 2.93 -6.30 -0.99
N TYR A 64 2.67 -6.43 -2.30
CA TYR A 64 1.33 -6.32 -2.87
C TYR A 64 1.08 -7.47 -3.83
N GLU A 65 -0.11 -8.03 -3.77
CA GLU A 65 -0.71 -8.78 -4.87
C GLU A 65 -1.81 -7.92 -5.49
N VAL A 66 -1.62 -7.53 -6.76
CA VAL A 66 -2.49 -6.58 -7.47
C VAL A 66 -3.20 -7.28 -8.61
N ASN A 67 -4.49 -7.53 -8.45
CA ASN A 67 -5.33 -8.09 -9.51
C ASN A 67 -5.94 -6.95 -10.33
N TYR A 68 -5.89 -7.08 -11.66
CA TYR A 68 -6.40 -6.07 -12.59
C TYR A 68 -7.10 -6.70 -13.79
N LYS A 69 -8.04 -5.95 -14.35
CA LYS A 69 -8.80 -6.35 -15.53
C LYS A 69 -9.08 -5.13 -16.41
N LYS A 70 -8.79 -5.27 -17.72
CA LYS A 70 -8.98 -4.19 -18.71
C LYS A 70 -8.29 -2.88 -18.28
N GLY A 71 -7.06 -2.99 -17.75
CA GLY A 71 -6.25 -1.85 -17.31
C GLY A 71 -6.67 -1.18 -15.98
N TYR A 72 -7.62 -1.77 -15.23
CA TYR A 72 -8.07 -1.24 -13.95
C TYR A 72 -7.92 -2.27 -12.84
N LEU A 73 -7.57 -1.80 -11.64
CA LEU A 73 -7.49 -2.65 -10.47
C LEU A 73 -8.86 -3.23 -10.12
N THR A 74 -8.87 -4.50 -9.74
CA THR A 74 -10.05 -5.20 -9.24
C THR A 74 -9.90 -5.59 -7.79
N LYS A 75 -8.69 -5.97 -7.35
CA LYS A 75 -8.40 -6.31 -5.96
C LYS A 75 -6.93 -6.04 -5.66
N VAL A 76 -6.64 -5.52 -4.49
CA VAL A 76 -5.28 -5.40 -3.96
C VAL A 76 -5.23 -6.04 -2.58
N HIS A 77 -4.25 -6.89 -2.37
CA HIS A 77 -3.84 -7.39 -1.07
C HIS A 77 -2.45 -6.85 -0.77
N SER A 78 -2.29 -6.19 0.37
CA SER A 78 -1.01 -5.63 0.81
C SER A 78 -0.63 -6.14 2.19
N ILE A 79 0.64 -6.46 2.36
CA ILE A 79 1.23 -6.80 3.64
C ILE A 79 2.37 -5.84 3.88
N GLU A 80 2.27 -5.08 4.98
CA GLU A 80 3.33 -4.24 5.50
C GLU A 80 3.81 -4.83 6.81
N LYS A 81 5.10 -5.15 6.92
CA LYS A 81 5.71 -5.71 8.11
C LYS A 81 6.87 -4.85 8.57
N VAL A 82 6.86 -4.48 9.84
CA VAL A 82 7.95 -3.77 10.50
C VAL A 82 8.56 -4.68 11.54
N ILE A 83 9.89 -4.78 11.55
CA ILE A 83 10.68 -5.60 12.46
C ILE A 83 11.61 -4.69 13.24
N SER A 84 11.62 -4.79 14.57
CA SER A 84 12.51 -4.01 15.44
C SER A 84 12.71 -4.73 16.77
N GLU A 85 13.90 -4.62 17.33
CA GLU A 85 14.17 -5.03 18.71
C GLU A 85 13.69 -3.97 19.74
N ASP A 86 13.40 -2.75 19.29
CA ASP A 86 12.84 -1.68 20.12
C ASP A 86 11.32 -1.73 20.09
N SER A 87 10.72 -2.15 21.21
CA SER A 87 9.27 -2.23 21.34
C SER A 87 8.57 -0.87 21.18
N SER A 88 9.25 0.24 21.52
CA SER A 88 8.66 1.58 21.39
C SER A 88 8.46 1.99 19.93
N ILE A 89 9.33 1.52 19.05
CA ILE A 89 9.19 1.68 17.61
C ILE A 89 7.99 0.88 17.11
N LEU A 90 7.85 -0.36 17.55
CA LEU A 90 6.71 -1.21 17.17
C LEU A 90 5.39 -0.63 17.67
N ASP A 91 5.34 -0.06 18.88
CA ASP A 91 4.16 0.63 19.43
C ASP A 91 3.76 1.81 18.53
N GLN A 92 4.73 2.61 18.08
CA GLN A 92 4.46 3.74 17.17
C GLN A 92 3.86 3.29 15.84
N TYR A 93 4.39 2.20 15.25
CA TYR A 93 3.85 1.67 13.99
C TYR A 93 2.45 1.07 14.18
N GLU A 94 2.23 0.33 15.26
CA GLU A 94 0.93 -0.27 15.56
C GLU A 94 -0.14 0.81 15.74
N ASP A 95 0.16 1.86 16.50
CA ASP A 95 -0.75 2.99 16.72
C ASP A 95 -0.98 3.78 15.42
N ALA A 96 0.06 3.98 14.62
CA ALA A 96 -0.06 4.64 13.33
C ALA A 96 -1.00 3.84 12.40
N TYR A 97 -0.81 2.54 12.27
CA TYR A 97 -1.71 1.68 11.46
C TYR A 97 -3.15 1.72 11.98
N LYS A 98 -3.38 1.55 13.29
CA LYS A 98 -4.72 1.63 13.88
C LYS A 98 -5.41 2.96 13.58
N ASN A 99 -4.68 4.08 13.70
CA ASN A 99 -5.23 5.41 13.43
C ASN A 99 -5.59 5.62 11.96
N ILE A 100 -4.76 5.12 11.07
CA ILE A 100 -4.96 5.22 9.63
C ILE A 100 -6.18 4.42 9.19
N PHE A 101 -6.25 3.14 9.58
CA PHE A 101 -7.31 2.25 9.13
C PHE A 101 -8.64 2.47 9.84
N LYS A 102 -8.66 3.21 10.96
CA LYS A 102 -9.88 3.55 11.69
C LYS A 102 -10.95 4.22 10.81
N VAL A 103 -10.54 5.01 9.81
CA VAL A 103 -11.48 5.73 8.94
C VAL A 103 -12.19 4.81 7.93
N TYR A 104 -11.62 3.64 7.65
CA TYR A 104 -12.16 2.65 6.69
C TYR A 104 -12.96 1.52 7.32
N LYS A 105 -13.03 1.44 8.66
CA LYS A 105 -13.63 0.31 9.40
C LYS A 105 -15.07 -0.02 8.99
N ASP A 106 -15.83 0.98 8.53
CA ASP A 106 -17.24 0.85 8.14
C ASP A 106 -17.42 0.74 6.62
N LEU A 107 -16.32 0.61 5.88
CA LEU A 107 -16.33 0.47 4.43
C LEU A 107 -16.28 -1.02 4.05
N LYS A 108 -17.39 -1.56 3.56
CA LYS A 108 -17.45 -2.96 3.10
C LYS A 108 -16.40 -3.19 2.00
N TYR A 109 -15.80 -4.38 2.00
CA TYR A 109 -14.76 -4.78 1.03
C TYR A 109 -13.43 -4.02 1.17
N TYR A 110 -13.25 -3.36 2.31
CA TYR A 110 -12.00 -2.86 2.81
C TYR A 110 -11.72 -3.58 4.14
N GLU A 111 -10.78 -4.50 4.12
CA GLU A 111 -10.44 -5.33 5.28
C GLU A 111 -9.02 -4.99 5.71
N ASN A 112 -8.80 -4.81 7.00
CA ASN A 112 -7.48 -4.62 7.57
C ASN A 112 -7.36 -5.37 8.89
N THR A 113 -6.25 -6.05 9.07
CA THR A 113 -5.87 -6.71 10.32
C THR A 113 -4.48 -6.24 10.71
N ILE A 114 -4.32 -5.83 11.96
CA ILE A 114 -3.02 -5.47 12.53
C ILE A 114 -2.65 -6.53 13.55
N THR A 115 -1.50 -7.14 13.36
CA THR A 115 -1.01 -8.21 14.21
C THR A 115 0.38 -7.85 14.74
N ARG A 116 0.57 -8.02 16.05
CA ARG A 116 1.88 -7.91 16.69
C ARG A 116 2.31 -9.30 17.17
N VAL A 117 3.48 -9.73 16.73
CA VAL A 117 4.09 -11.01 17.13
C VAL A 117 5.57 -10.77 17.36
N ASP A 118 6.04 -11.12 18.54
CA ASP A 118 7.44 -10.96 18.95
C ASP A 118 7.98 -9.56 18.66
N ASN A 119 8.99 -9.48 17.81
CA ASN A 119 9.66 -8.26 17.39
C ASN A 119 9.11 -7.68 16.07
N SER A 120 7.86 -7.95 15.74
CA SER A 120 7.26 -7.44 14.50
C SER A 120 5.81 -6.97 14.65
N VAL A 121 5.45 -5.96 13.85
CA VAL A 121 4.08 -5.50 13.62
C VAL A 121 3.77 -5.66 12.14
N THR A 122 2.64 -6.29 11.84
CA THR A 122 2.17 -6.53 10.49
C THR A 122 0.80 -5.89 10.29
N SER A 123 0.66 -5.13 9.22
CA SER A 123 -0.63 -4.66 8.69
C SER A 123 -0.95 -5.45 7.42
N ASP A 124 -2.04 -6.19 7.46
CA ASP A 124 -2.58 -6.99 6.36
C ASP A 124 -3.87 -6.35 5.87
N THR A 125 -3.88 -5.87 4.61
CA THR A 125 -5.00 -5.11 4.05
C THR A 125 -5.46 -5.71 2.75
N THR A 126 -6.76 -5.89 2.61
CA THR A 126 -7.40 -6.29 1.34
C THR A 126 -8.45 -5.27 0.93
N ILE A 127 -8.38 -4.80 -0.32
CA ILE A 127 -9.36 -3.90 -0.92
C ILE A 127 -9.90 -4.55 -2.19
N ASP A 128 -11.21 -4.80 -2.25
CA ASP A 128 -11.90 -5.28 -3.46
C ASP A 128 -12.52 -4.09 -4.20
N TYR A 129 -11.76 -3.52 -5.14
CA TYR A 129 -12.19 -2.35 -5.94
C TYR A 129 -13.36 -2.66 -6.87
N SER A 130 -13.66 -3.93 -7.12
CA SER A 130 -14.81 -4.32 -7.95
C SER A 130 -16.13 -4.29 -7.19
N LYS A 131 -16.09 -4.20 -5.86
CA LYS A 131 -17.28 -4.28 -4.97
C LYS A 131 -17.41 -3.12 -4.00
N ILE A 132 -16.30 -2.46 -3.67
CA ILE A 132 -16.28 -1.36 -2.71
C ILE A 132 -17.09 -0.15 -3.22
N ASP A 133 -17.66 0.61 -2.31
CA ASP A 133 -18.25 1.91 -2.64
C ASP A 133 -17.11 2.91 -2.98
N MET A 134 -16.82 3.00 -4.27
CA MET A 134 -15.72 3.84 -4.79
C MET A 134 -15.92 5.32 -4.49
N LYS A 135 -17.16 5.81 -4.45
CA LYS A 135 -17.45 7.21 -4.11
C LYS A 135 -17.11 7.49 -2.65
N LYS A 136 -17.53 6.60 -1.75
CA LYS A 136 -17.22 6.72 -0.32
C LYS A 136 -15.71 6.58 -0.08
N LEU A 137 -15.03 5.68 -0.79
CA LEU A 137 -13.58 5.55 -0.72
C LEU A 137 -12.88 6.83 -1.19
N GLU A 138 -13.29 7.39 -2.33
CA GLU A 138 -12.74 8.64 -2.87
C GLU A 138 -12.95 9.84 -1.91
N GLU A 139 -14.11 9.91 -1.24
CA GLU A 139 -14.37 10.91 -0.20
C GLU A 139 -13.45 10.77 1.01
N LEU A 140 -13.14 9.55 1.43
CA LEU A 140 -12.21 9.26 2.52
C LEU A 140 -10.76 9.57 2.12
N GLU A 141 -10.40 9.28 0.87
CA GLU A 141 -9.07 9.48 0.28
C GLU A 141 -8.89 10.85 -0.39
N SER A 142 -9.77 11.82 -0.14
CA SER A 142 -9.77 13.12 -0.79
C SER A 142 -8.48 13.92 -0.52
N SER A 143 -7.39 13.52 -1.16
CA SER A 143 -6.11 14.21 -1.19
C SER A 143 -5.71 14.51 -2.64
N SER A 144 -4.88 15.53 -2.85
CA SER A 144 -4.30 15.84 -4.17
C SER A 144 -3.42 14.71 -4.74
N GLN A 145 -3.18 13.65 -3.98
CA GLN A 145 -2.35 12.50 -4.35
C GLN A 145 -3.16 11.21 -4.52
N SER A 146 -4.49 11.28 -4.44
CA SER A 146 -5.35 10.12 -4.68
C SER A 146 -5.13 9.57 -6.10
N ILE A 147 -4.95 8.26 -6.19
CA ILE A 147 -4.86 7.52 -7.46
C ILE A 147 -6.25 7.10 -7.98
N ILE A 148 -7.31 7.42 -7.22
CA ILE A 148 -8.69 7.17 -7.65
C ILE A 148 -9.11 8.29 -8.60
N LYS A 149 -9.53 7.92 -9.80
CA LYS A 149 -10.00 8.86 -10.81
C LYS A 149 -11.29 8.33 -11.43
N ASN A 150 -12.34 9.15 -11.38
CA ASN A 150 -13.66 8.77 -11.92
C ASN A 150 -14.17 7.43 -11.34
N GLY A 151 -13.98 7.20 -10.04
CA GLY A 151 -14.40 5.99 -9.35
C GLY A 151 -13.64 4.73 -9.74
N LYS A 152 -12.40 4.86 -10.25
CA LYS A 152 -11.54 3.74 -10.64
C LYS A 152 -10.08 4.01 -10.28
N VAL A 153 -9.31 2.94 -10.15
CA VAL A 153 -7.85 2.99 -10.06
C VAL A 153 -7.29 2.34 -11.31
N SER A 154 -6.57 3.11 -12.15
CA SER A 154 -5.90 2.53 -13.31
C SER A 154 -4.63 1.79 -12.90
N LEU A 155 -4.27 0.73 -13.63
CA LEU A 155 -3.00 0.03 -13.42
C LEU A 155 -1.81 0.95 -13.66
N SER A 156 -1.88 1.87 -14.61
CA SER A 156 -0.83 2.85 -14.89
C SER A 156 -0.62 3.81 -13.71
N ASP A 157 -1.70 4.33 -13.09
CA ASP A 157 -1.58 5.19 -11.91
C ASP A 157 -1.02 4.41 -10.71
N TRP A 158 -1.43 3.15 -10.55
CA TRP A 158 -0.89 2.24 -9.54
C TRP A 158 0.62 2.01 -9.73
N LEU A 159 1.08 1.65 -10.93
CA LEU A 159 2.49 1.43 -11.22
C LEU A 159 3.32 2.71 -11.02
N THR A 160 2.76 3.87 -11.35
CA THR A 160 3.38 5.17 -11.06
C THR A 160 3.54 5.37 -9.56
N PHE A 161 2.51 5.04 -8.78
CA PHE A 161 2.55 5.10 -7.33
C PHE A 161 3.59 4.09 -6.77
N ALA A 162 3.53 2.82 -7.18
CA ALA A 162 4.46 1.77 -6.76
C ALA A 162 5.93 2.16 -7.02
N SER A 163 6.19 2.75 -8.19
CA SER A 163 7.52 3.28 -8.53
C SER A 163 7.98 4.39 -7.58
N LYS A 164 7.07 5.31 -7.19
CA LYS A 164 7.40 6.40 -6.25
C LYS A 164 7.78 5.89 -4.86
N VAL A 165 7.17 4.81 -4.41
CA VAL A 165 7.49 4.19 -3.12
C VAL A 165 8.60 3.14 -3.21
N GLY A 166 9.27 3.03 -4.36
CA GLY A 166 10.42 2.15 -4.57
C GLY A 166 10.07 0.67 -4.68
N THR A 167 8.80 0.34 -4.95
CA THR A 167 8.35 -1.04 -5.12
C THR A 167 8.64 -1.53 -6.53
N LYS A 168 9.18 -2.74 -6.65
CA LYS A 168 9.37 -3.45 -7.94
C LYS A 168 8.21 -4.41 -8.15
N CYS A 169 7.70 -4.51 -9.38
CA CYS A 169 6.59 -5.36 -9.74
C CYS A 169 6.98 -6.35 -10.84
N ILE A 170 6.47 -7.57 -10.73
CA ILE A 170 6.56 -8.60 -11.77
C ILE A 170 5.16 -9.13 -12.06
N GLU A 171 4.94 -9.62 -13.27
CA GLU A 171 3.73 -10.32 -13.65
C GLU A 171 3.79 -11.77 -13.13
N LYS A 172 2.64 -12.23 -12.56
CA LYS A 172 2.50 -13.58 -12.00
C LYS A 172 2.02 -14.56 -13.07
#